data_d4dd66281f517ffedae6453e14e6e7c6
#
_entry.id   d4dd66281f517ffedae6453e14e6e7c6
#
_cell.length_a   1.000
_cell.length_b   1.000
_cell.length_c   1.000
_cell.angle_alpha   90.00
_cell.angle_beta   90.00
_cell.angle_gamma   90.00
#
_symmetry.space_group_name_H-M   'P 1'
#
loop_
_entity.id
_entity.type
_entity.pdbx_description
1 polymer ?
#
loop_
_entity_poly.entity_id
_entity_poly.type
_entity_poly.pdbx_seq_one_letter_code
_entity_poly.pdbx_strand_id
1 'polypeptide(L)'
;TLIRAERVAEGSQKGSLSLAQLHAMIDANERIKYDTRNRNLLKTRNALLLKFLYLTAARRSEAANLKWGDLQQDGEFQVVILQQTKSGEPQKLKLRRELFEELECWNETLKTNQIECEWVFPSLSFRTLGGKMSGKGVNDVVSKLGSAIGLKISAHYLRHTAITLALELGEPLQKVQSYARHASANTTIRYFHDQQFLEKNPTDR
;
A
#
# COMPACT_ATOMS: atom_id res chain seq x y z
N THR A 1 -1.32 5.28 19.70
CA THR A 1 -2.15 4.54 18.72
C THR A 1 -1.33 3.48 17.99
N LEU A 2 -0.02 3.71 17.77
CA LEU A 2 0.94 2.71 17.24
C LEU A 2 1.09 1.49 18.16
N ILE A 3 1.09 1.70 19.48
CA ILE A 3 1.23 0.63 20.49
C ILE A 3 0.04 -0.35 20.49
N ARG A 4 -1.14 0.09 20.03
CA ARG A 4 -2.32 -0.78 19.93
C ARG A 4 -2.26 -1.69 18.69
N ALA A 5 -1.58 -1.25 17.63
CA ALA A 5 -1.33 -2.06 16.44
C ALA A 5 -0.26 -3.15 16.66
N GLU A 6 0.72 -2.90 17.52
CA GLU A 6 1.77 -3.89 17.85
C GLU A 6 1.23 -5.11 18.60
N ARG A 7 0.19 -4.95 19.45
CA ARG A 7 -0.42 -6.07 20.18
C ARG A 7 -1.28 -7.00 19.30
N VAL A 8 -1.79 -6.51 18.16
CA VAL A 8 -2.55 -7.33 17.20
C VAL A 8 -1.60 -8.13 16.27
N ALA A 9 -0.34 -7.71 16.17
CA ALA A 9 0.63 -8.28 15.22
C ALA A 9 1.19 -9.65 15.59
N GLU A 10 1.04 -10.12 16.83
CA GLU A 10 1.56 -11.44 17.25
C GLU A 10 0.69 -12.62 16.83
N GLY A 11 -0.54 -12.38 16.35
CA GLY A 11 -1.51 -13.39 15.96
C GLY A 11 -1.89 -13.39 14.49
N SER A 12 -1.03 -12.92 13.56
CA SER A 12 -1.33 -12.87 12.13
C SER A 12 -1.68 -14.27 11.58
N GLN A 13 -2.98 -14.52 11.45
CA GLN A 13 -3.54 -15.72 10.85
C GLN A 13 -3.15 -15.83 9.38
N LYS A 14 -3.14 -17.05 8.83
CA LYS A 14 -2.85 -17.38 7.43
C LYS A 14 -3.54 -16.39 6.46
N GLY A 15 -2.79 -15.41 5.90
CA GLY A 15 -3.27 -14.57 4.81
C GLY A 15 -3.07 -13.06 4.93
N SER A 16 -2.60 -12.50 6.04
CA SER A 16 -2.26 -11.06 6.17
C SER A 16 -0.79 -10.84 6.51
N LEU A 17 -0.24 -9.70 6.10
CA LEU A 17 1.13 -9.29 6.38
C LEU A 17 1.17 -8.54 7.72
N SER A 18 2.00 -8.97 8.67
CA SER A 18 2.19 -8.22 9.90
C SER A 18 2.99 -6.92 9.66
N LEU A 19 2.87 -5.96 10.58
CA LEU A 19 3.66 -4.73 10.54
C LEU A 19 5.16 -5.03 10.61
N ALA A 20 5.57 -6.02 11.39
CA ALA A 20 6.96 -6.47 11.48
C ALA A 20 7.47 -7.01 10.13
N GLN A 21 6.64 -7.76 9.40
CA GLN A 21 6.99 -8.23 8.05
C GLN A 21 7.07 -7.08 7.04
N LEU A 22 6.20 -6.08 7.14
CA LEU A 22 6.30 -4.87 6.30
C LEU A 22 7.63 -4.14 6.56
N HIS A 23 8.00 -3.95 7.83
CA HIS A 23 9.28 -3.35 8.19
C HIS A 23 10.45 -4.18 7.67
N ALA A 24 10.40 -5.51 7.84
CA ALA A 24 11.42 -6.41 7.30
C ALA A 24 11.57 -6.31 5.77
N MET A 25 10.47 -6.09 5.02
CA MET A 25 10.52 -5.82 3.57
C MET A 25 11.22 -4.50 3.26
N ILE A 26 10.94 -3.44 4.03
CA ILE A 26 11.58 -2.13 3.88
C ILE A 26 13.09 -2.25 4.18
N ASP A 27 13.45 -2.93 5.26
CA ASP A 27 14.86 -3.17 5.62
C ASP A 27 15.58 -4.04 4.58
N ALA A 28 14.90 -5.04 4.01
CA ALA A 28 15.43 -5.85 2.92
C ALA A 28 15.66 -5.00 1.66
N ASN A 29 14.78 -4.04 1.37
CA ASN A 29 14.95 -3.10 0.26
C ASN A 29 16.25 -2.29 0.38
N GLU A 30 16.62 -1.87 1.61
CA GLU A 30 17.88 -1.16 1.86
C GLU A 30 19.11 -2.02 1.56
N ARG A 31 19.03 -3.33 1.83
CA ARG A 31 20.12 -4.30 1.60
C ARG A 31 20.23 -4.78 0.16
N ILE A 32 19.18 -4.66 -0.65
CA ILE A 32 19.22 -5.06 -2.06
C ILE A 32 20.22 -4.19 -2.83
N LYS A 33 21.14 -4.85 -3.52
CA LYS A 33 22.02 -4.20 -4.48
C LYS A 33 21.27 -4.02 -5.81
N TYR A 34 20.90 -2.78 -6.09
CA TYR A 34 20.37 -2.40 -7.40
C TYR A 34 21.55 -1.99 -8.29
N ASP A 35 21.71 -2.69 -9.42
CA ASP A 35 22.74 -2.37 -10.42
C ASP A 35 22.25 -1.23 -11.32
N THR A 36 22.20 -0.03 -10.74
CA THR A 36 21.77 1.18 -11.43
C THR A 36 22.27 2.45 -10.73
N ARG A 37 22.47 3.51 -11.53
CA ARG A 37 22.79 4.85 -11.05
C ARG A 37 21.75 5.37 -10.05
N ASN A 38 20.48 5.04 -10.26
CA ASN A 38 19.35 5.52 -9.47
C ASN A 38 19.01 4.62 -8.26
N ARG A 39 19.98 3.84 -7.75
CA ARG A 39 19.73 2.85 -6.67
C ARG A 39 19.06 3.44 -5.44
N ASN A 40 19.49 4.63 -4.98
CA ASN A 40 18.92 5.26 -3.79
C ASN A 40 17.47 5.71 -4.06
N LEU A 41 17.21 6.31 -5.21
CA LEU A 41 15.85 6.67 -5.63
C LEU A 41 14.92 5.46 -5.72
N LEU A 42 15.43 4.32 -6.24
CA LEU A 42 14.68 3.06 -6.26
C LEU A 42 14.31 2.58 -4.87
N LYS A 43 15.26 2.66 -3.92
CA LYS A 43 15.00 2.28 -2.53
C LYS A 43 13.92 3.15 -1.89
N THR A 44 14.04 4.46 -1.99
CA THR A 44 13.05 5.42 -1.46
C THR A 44 11.67 5.19 -2.10
N ARG A 45 11.58 5.13 -3.43
CA ARG A 45 10.32 4.87 -4.13
C ARG A 45 9.67 3.56 -3.68
N ASN A 46 10.46 2.49 -3.58
CA ASN A 46 9.93 1.17 -3.24
C ASN A 46 9.41 1.11 -1.80
N ALA A 47 10.11 1.74 -0.86
CA ALA A 47 9.66 1.85 0.53
C ALA A 47 8.33 2.62 0.63
N LEU A 48 8.25 3.79 -0.04
CA LEU A 48 7.03 4.60 -0.07
C LEU A 48 5.87 3.88 -0.76
N LEU A 49 6.14 3.16 -1.85
CA LEU A 49 5.13 2.34 -2.54
C LEU A 49 4.57 1.24 -1.64
N LEU A 50 5.42 0.54 -0.87
CA LEU A 50 4.97 -0.46 0.10
C LEU A 50 4.09 0.16 1.18
N LYS A 51 4.53 1.27 1.79
CA LYS A 51 3.75 2.01 2.80
C LYS A 51 2.41 2.47 2.23
N PHE A 52 2.41 3.04 1.03
CA PHE A 52 1.20 3.50 0.37
C PHE A 52 0.19 2.36 0.16
N LEU A 53 0.61 1.24 -0.43
CA LEU A 53 -0.25 0.09 -0.68
C LEU A 53 -0.81 -0.51 0.63
N TYR A 54 0.03 -0.61 1.65
CA TYR A 54 -0.34 -1.16 2.96
C TYR A 54 -1.33 -0.27 3.72
N LEU A 55 -1.15 1.06 3.65
CA LEU A 55 -1.97 2.01 4.41
C LEU A 55 -3.26 2.44 3.70
N THR A 56 -3.34 2.29 2.37
CA THR A 56 -4.48 2.79 1.58
C THR A 56 -5.33 1.70 0.96
N ALA A 57 -4.95 0.45 1.09
CA ALA A 57 -5.56 -0.67 0.36
C ALA A 57 -5.66 -0.40 -1.16
N ALA A 58 -4.75 0.40 -1.74
CA ALA A 58 -4.79 0.73 -3.14
C ALA A 58 -4.58 -0.49 -4.04
N ARG A 59 -5.27 -0.51 -5.18
CA ARG A 59 -5.00 -1.50 -6.23
C ARG A 59 -3.67 -1.15 -6.91
N ARG A 60 -2.97 -2.15 -7.45
CA ARG A 60 -1.71 -1.93 -8.19
C ARG A 60 -1.86 -0.93 -9.34
N SER A 61 -3.01 -0.90 -10.00
CA SER A 61 -3.30 0.07 -11.05
C SER A 61 -3.54 1.47 -10.51
N GLU A 62 -4.20 1.60 -9.37
CA GLU A 62 -4.40 2.88 -8.69
C GLU A 62 -3.06 3.49 -8.28
N ALA A 63 -2.17 2.72 -7.66
CA ALA A 63 -0.82 3.18 -7.33
C ALA A 63 0.02 3.52 -8.57
N ALA A 64 -0.07 2.73 -9.65
CA ALA A 64 0.64 2.99 -10.90
C ALA A 64 0.15 4.24 -11.64
N ASN A 65 -1.09 4.66 -11.41
CA ASN A 65 -1.72 5.83 -12.04
C ASN A 65 -1.73 7.07 -11.13
N LEU A 66 -1.20 6.98 -9.92
CA LEU A 66 -1.22 8.08 -8.96
C LEU A 66 -0.32 9.22 -9.42
N LYS A 67 -0.91 10.42 -9.49
CA LYS A 67 -0.24 11.66 -9.88
C LYS A 67 -0.07 12.58 -8.67
N TRP A 68 0.87 13.51 -8.76
CA TRP A 68 1.07 14.52 -7.72
C TRP A 68 -0.18 15.37 -7.48
N GLY A 69 -0.94 15.71 -8.51
CA GLY A 69 -2.21 16.45 -8.39
C GLY A 69 -3.32 15.69 -7.67
N ASP A 70 -3.18 14.37 -7.50
CA ASP A 70 -4.13 13.55 -6.73
C ASP A 70 -3.89 13.60 -5.22
N LEU A 71 -2.73 14.13 -4.79
CA LEU A 71 -2.42 14.39 -3.38
C LEU A 71 -2.84 15.81 -3.04
N GLN A 72 -3.78 15.96 -2.12
CA GLN A 72 -4.41 17.25 -1.84
C GLN A 72 -4.59 17.47 -0.34
N GLN A 73 -4.71 18.73 0.05
CA GLN A 73 -5.18 19.11 1.37
C GLN A 73 -6.67 19.46 1.28
N ASP A 74 -7.47 18.89 2.16
CA ASP A 74 -8.91 19.13 2.28
C ASP A 74 -9.23 19.54 3.73
N GLY A 75 -9.29 20.84 3.96
CA GLY A 75 -9.33 21.41 5.32
C GLY A 75 -8.08 21.03 6.10
N GLU A 76 -8.26 20.36 7.22
CA GLU A 76 -7.17 19.84 8.07
C GLU A 76 -6.64 18.47 7.66
N PHE A 77 -7.25 17.83 6.65
CA PHE A 77 -6.94 16.48 6.24
C PHE A 77 -6.08 16.44 4.99
N GLN A 78 -5.07 15.59 5.01
CA GLN A 78 -4.36 15.16 3.82
C GLN A 78 -5.15 14.04 3.15
N VAL A 79 -5.36 14.15 1.85
CA VAL A 79 -6.18 13.21 1.09
C VAL A 79 -5.50 12.78 -0.20
N VAL A 80 -5.85 11.60 -0.67
CA VAL A 80 -5.52 11.12 -2.02
C VAL A 80 -6.80 10.88 -2.80
N ILE A 81 -6.81 11.31 -4.06
CA ILE A 81 -7.90 11.06 -5.01
C ILE A 81 -7.46 9.92 -5.94
N LEU A 82 -8.10 8.77 -5.81
CA LEU A 82 -7.84 7.62 -6.67
C LEU A 82 -8.75 7.69 -7.89
N GLN A 83 -8.20 8.15 -9.03
CA GLN A 83 -8.95 8.47 -10.25
C GLN A 83 -9.50 7.24 -10.99
N GLN A 84 -8.79 6.12 -10.98
CA GLN A 84 -9.15 4.93 -11.74
C GLN A 84 -9.61 3.80 -10.81
N THR A 85 -10.78 3.97 -10.22
CA THR A 85 -11.42 2.91 -9.45
C THR A 85 -12.16 1.94 -10.39
N LYS A 86 -12.44 0.73 -9.88
CA LYS A 86 -13.19 -0.27 -10.67
C LYS A 86 -14.63 0.19 -11.00
N SER A 87 -15.17 1.13 -10.22
CA SER A 87 -16.50 1.73 -10.44
C SER A 87 -16.48 2.89 -11.46
N GLY A 88 -15.30 3.33 -11.90
CA GLY A 88 -15.14 4.48 -12.80
C GLY A 88 -15.17 5.84 -12.09
N GLU A 89 -15.67 5.93 -10.86
CA GLU A 89 -15.74 7.18 -10.11
C GLU A 89 -14.48 7.41 -9.27
N PRO A 90 -13.94 8.66 -9.26
CA PRO A 90 -12.85 9.03 -8.39
C PRO A 90 -13.23 8.85 -6.91
N GLN A 91 -12.31 8.38 -6.09
CA GLN A 91 -12.58 8.21 -4.67
C GLN A 91 -11.52 8.89 -3.82
N LYS A 92 -11.99 9.75 -2.92
CA LYS A 92 -11.18 10.44 -1.93
C LYS A 92 -10.92 9.54 -0.72
N LEU A 93 -9.66 9.42 -0.32
CA LEU A 93 -9.22 8.67 0.84
C LEU A 93 -8.32 9.55 1.69
N LYS A 94 -8.55 9.57 3.02
CA LYS A 94 -7.67 10.25 3.96
C LYS A 94 -6.31 9.54 4.02
N LEU A 95 -5.22 10.29 3.89
CA LEU A 95 -3.87 9.83 4.13
C LEU A 95 -3.44 10.13 5.57
N ARG A 96 -2.55 9.30 6.10
CA ARG A 96 -1.80 9.67 7.30
C ARG A 96 -0.87 10.83 6.96
N ARG A 97 -0.78 11.78 7.89
CA ARG A 97 0.05 12.98 7.73
C ARG A 97 1.51 12.62 7.45
N GLU A 98 2.04 11.65 8.19
CA GLU A 98 3.43 11.20 8.04
C GLU A 98 3.72 10.66 6.63
N LEU A 99 2.78 9.86 6.07
CA LEU A 99 2.94 9.36 4.70
C LEU A 99 2.85 10.48 3.67
N PHE A 100 1.97 11.45 3.89
CA PHE A 100 1.83 12.60 2.99
C PHE A 100 3.12 13.43 2.97
N GLU A 101 3.68 13.76 4.13
CA GLU A 101 4.95 14.49 4.28
C GLU A 101 6.14 13.71 3.65
N GLU A 102 6.19 12.38 3.82
CA GLU A 102 7.19 11.54 3.16
C GLU A 102 7.06 11.59 1.62
N LEU A 103 5.83 11.62 1.10
CA LEU A 103 5.58 11.73 -0.34
C LEU A 103 5.97 13.13 -0.88
N GLU A 104 5.72 14.20 -0.13
CA GLU A 104 6.18 15.55 -0.50
C GLU A 104 7.71 15.62 -0.55
N CYS A 105 8.40 15.09 0.47
CA CYS A 105 9.86 14.99 0.49
C CYS A 105 10.40 14.18 -0.70
N TRP A 106 9.68 13.12 -1.08
CA TRP A 106 9.99 12.33 -2.26
C TRP A 106 9.87 13.14 -3.56
N ASN A 107 8.84 13.97 -3.69
CA ASN A 107 8.67 14.87 -4.84
C ASN A 107 9.86 15.82 -4.97
N GLU A 108 10.27 16.46 -3.87
CA GLU A 108 11.45 17.34 -3.86
C GLU A 108 12.74 16.56 -4.18
N THR A 109 12.84 15.33 -3.72
CA THR A 109 13.98 14.45 -4.06
C THR A 109 14.04 14.17 -5.56
N LEU A 110 12.92 13.90 -6.22
CA LEU A 110 12.87 13.73 -7.67
C LEU A 110 13.29 15.00 -8.41
N LYS A 111 12.78 16.16 -8.03
CA LYS A 111 13.14 17.46 -8.62
C LYS A 111 14.64 17.76 -8.48
N THR A 112 15.19 17.54 -7.29
CA THR A 112 16.64 17.73 -7.03
C THR A 112 17.50 16.83 -7.90
N ASN A 113 17.00 15.64 -8.25
CA ASN A 113 17.67 14.72 -9.18
C ASN A 113 17.29 14.95 -10.65
N GLN A 114 16.66 16.10 -10.97
CA GLN A 114 16.25 16.48 -12.34
C GLN A 114 15.28 15.46 -12.98
N ILE A 115 14.43 14.83 -12.18
CA ILE A 115 13.40 13.90 -12.65
C ILE A 115 12.06 14.61 -12.52
N GLU A 116 11.69 15.37 -13.53
CA GLU A 116 10.37 15.98 -13.63
C GLU A 116 9.37 14.96 -14.15
N CYS A 117 8.35 14.64 -13.35
CA CYS A 117 7.33 13.68 -13.73
C CYS A 117 6.00 13.97 -13.03
N GLU A 118 4.90 13.57 -13.65
CA GLU A 118 3.56 13.72 -13.08
C GLU A 118 3.21 12.57 -12.08
N TRP A 119 3.98 11.48 -12.09
CA TRP A 119 3.68 10.25 -11.34
C TRP A 119 4.32 10.25 -9.95
N VAL A 120 3.57 9.88 -8.92
CA VAL A 120 4.09 9.71 -7.56
C VAL A 120 5.08 8.54 -7.49
N PHE A 121 4.81 7.47 -8.23
CA PHE A 121 5.69 6.31 -8.31
C PHE A 121 6.19 6.11 -9.74
N PRO A 122 7.18 6.93 -10.20
CA PRO A 122 7.68 6.86 -11.57
C PRO A 122 8.53 5.62 -11.82
N SER A 123 8.67 5.28 -13.10
CA SER A 123 9.75 4.40 -13.54
C SER A 123 11.09 5.11 -13.35
N LEU A 124 12.07 4.39 -12.80
CA LEU A 124 13.44 4.86 -12.62
C LEU A 124 14.43 4.06 -13.47
N SER A 125 13.94 3.31 -14.47
CA SER A 125 14.79 2.64 -15.43
C SER A 125 15.36 3.64 -16.42
N PHE A 126 16.56 3.37 -16.93
CA PHE A 126 17.25 4.24 -17.88
C PHE A 126 16.38 4.59 -19.12
N ARG A 127 15.63 3.62 -19.64
CA ARG A 127 14.83 3.79 -20.87
C ARG A 127 13.53 4.57 -20.65
N THR A 128 13.00 4.59 -19.43
CA THR A 128 11.69 5.18 -19.11
C THR A 128 11.74 6.04 -17.85
N LEU A 129 12.87 6.72 -17.63
CA LEU A 129 13.09 7.55 -16.47
C LEU A 129 12.01 8.65 -16.38
N GLY A 130 11.37 8.77 -15.22
CA GLY A 130 10.26 9.70 -14.99
C GLY A 130 8.92 9.24 -15.59
N GLY A 131 8.92 8.22 -16.45
CA GLY A 131 7.71 7.71 -17.07
C GLY A 131 6.84 6.90 -16.08
N LYS A 132 5.63 6.58 -16.55
CA LYS A 132 4.67 5.80 -15.78
C LYS A 132 5.18 4.39 -15.48
N MET A 133 5.08 3.98 -14.23
CA MET A 133 5.26 2.58 -13.86
C MET A 133 4.00 1.78 -14.18
N SER A 134 4.15 0.57 -14.74
CA SER A 134 3.01 -0.30 -15.00
C SER A 134 2.50 -0.97 -13.71
N GLY A 135 1.23 -1.39 -13.70
CA GLY A 135 0.70 -2.19 -12.59
C GLY A 135 1.46 -3.52 -12.39
N LYS A 136 2.05 -4.07 -13.47
CA LYS A 136 2.98 -5.21 -13.37
C LYS A 136 4.24 -4.80 -12.61
N GLY A 137 4.84 -3.64 -12.94
CA GLY A 137 6.01 -3.11 -12.25
C GLY A 137 5.77 -2.89 -10.77
N VAL A 138 4.59 -2.37 -10.37
CA VAL A 138 4.17 -2.28 -8.95
C VAL A 138 4.19 -3.65 -8.29
N ASN A 139 3.60 -4.65 -8.94
CA ASN A 139 3.58 -6.02 -8.42
C ASN A 139 4.97 -6.65 -8.32
N ASP A 140 5.83 -6.42 -9.31
CA ASP A 140 7.20 -6.94 -9.34
C ASP A 140 8.04 -6.38 -8.18
N VAL A 141 7.86 -5.10 -7.81
CA VAL A 141 8.48 -4.50 -6.61
C VAL A 141 8.03 -5.23 -5.36
N VAL A 142 6.72 -5.39 -5.16
CA VAL A 142 6.18 -6.07 -3.96
C VAL A 142 6.66 -7.51 -3.88
N SER A 143 6.59 -8.25 -4.99
CA SER A 143 7.01 -9.65 -5.03
C SER A 143 8.51 -9.82 -4.78
N LYS A 144 9.35 -8.93 -5.33
CA LYS A 144 10.79 -8.93 -5.09
C LYS A 144 11.13 -8.72 -3.62
N LEU A 145 10.47 -7.74 -2.98
CA LEU A 145 10.73 -7.41 -1.57
C LEU A 145 10.16 -8.49 -0.63
N GLY A 146 9.00 -9.06 -0.96
CA GLY A 146 8.47 -10.23 -0.24
C GLY A 146 9.43 -11.42 -0.32
N SER A 147 9.91 -11.75 -1.52
CA SER A 147 10.86 -12.86 -1.72
C SER A 147 12.17 -12.65 -0.95
N ALA A 148 12.61 -11.40 -0.78
CA ALA A 148 13.83 -11.08 -0.01
C ALA A 148 13.72 -11.43 1.49
N ILE A 149 12.49 -11.62 2.01
CA ILE A 149 12.21 -12.07 3.38
C ILE A 149 11.54 -13.45 3.41
N GLY A 150 11.63 -14.22 2.30
CA GLY A 150 11.07 -15.57 2.20
C GLY A 150 9.55 -15.64 1.99
N LEU A 151 8.88 -14.53 1.66
CA LEU A 151 7.43 -14.49 1.45
C LEU A 151 7.06 -14.42 -0.03
N LYS A 152 6.10 -15.25 -0.44
CA LYS A 152 5.51 -15.20 -1.79
C LYS A 152 4.25 -14.35 -1.77
N ILE A 153 4.40 -13.04 -1.99
CA ILE A 153 3.31 -12.07 -1.92
C ILE A 153 3.21 -11.22 -3.19
N SER A 154 2.09 -10.51 -3.31
CA SER A 154 1.75 -9.63 -4.42
C SER A 154 1.16 -8.31 -3.92
N ALA A 155 1.01 -7.31 -4.80
CA ALA A 155 0.32 -6.07 -4.46
C ALA A 155 -1.13 -6.31 -4.00
N HIS A 156 -1.79 -7.34 -4.54
CA HIS A 156 -3.14 -7.71 -4.09
C HIS A 156 -3.13 -8.24 -2.65
N TYR A 157 -2.07 -8.95 -2.26
CA TYR A 157 -1.89 -9.44 -0.91
C TYR A 157 -1.76 -8.28 0.11
N LEU A 158 -1.01 -7.21 -0.22
CA LEU A 158 -0.93 -6.02 0.64
C LEU A 158 -2.30 -5.34 0.80
N ARG A 159 -3.08 -5.26 -0.27
CA ARG A 159 -4.45 -4.76 -0.20
C ARG A 159 -5.33 -5.66 0.68
N HIS A 160 -5.23 -6.98 0.54
CA HIS A 160 -5.91 -7.94 1.40
C HIS A 160 -5.56 -7.68 2.86
N THR A 161 -4.27 -7.57 3.16
CA THR A 161 -3.75 -7.25 4.50
C THR A 161 -4.37 -5.98 5.07
N ALA A 162 -4.37 -4.89 4.30
CA ALA A 162 -4.93 -3.61 4.76
C ALA A 162 -6.42 -3.70 5.13
N ILE A 163 -7.19 -4.46 4.35
CA ILE A 163 -8.62 -4.69 4.58
C ILE A 163 -8.83 -5.56 5.83
N THR A 164 -8.08 -6.65 5.94
CA THR A 164 -8.15 -7.57 7.09
C THR A 164 -7.81 -6.84 8.39
N LEU A 165 -6.73 -6.06 8.41
CA LEU A 165 -6.34 -5.27 9.57
C LEU A 165 -7.40 -4.23 9.97
N ALA A 166 -8.08 -3.60 9.01
CA ALA A 166 -9.16 -2.67 9.31
C ALA A 166 -10.34 -3.37 10.02
N LEU A 167 -10.66 -4.60 9.60
CA LEU A 167 -11.69 -5.43 10.26
C LEU A 167 -11.23 -5.90 11.65
N GLU A 168 -9.98 -6.35 11.81
CA GLU A 168 -9.38 -6.76 13.08
C GLU A 168 -9.35 -5.63 14.11
N LEU A 169 -9.21 -4.38 13.65
CA LEU A 169 -9.30 -3.18 14.49
C LEU A 169 -10.74 -2.82 14.88
N GLY A 170 -11.74 -3.60 14.44
CA GLY A 170 -13.14 -3.39 14.76
C GLY A 170 -13.81 -2.27 13.96
N GLU A 171 -13.22 -1.85 12.84
CA GLU A 171 -13.87 -0.85 11.99
C GLU A 171 -15.18 -1.40 11.40
N PRO A 172 -16.27 -0.61 11.39
CA PRO A 172 -17.55 -1.02 10.83
C PRO A 172 -17.42 -1.49 9.38
N LEU A 173 -18.11 -2.59 9.02
CA LEU A 173 -18.06 -3.20 7.69
C LEU A 173 -18.29 -2.20 6.56
N GLN A 174 -19.20 -1.25 6.72
CA GLN A 174 -19.50 -0.20 5.75
C GLN A 174 -18.30 0.75 5.53
N LYS A 175 -17.59 1.10 6.62
CA LYS A 175 -16.36 1.90 6.51
C LYS A 175 -15.27 1.13 5.79
N VAL A 176 -15.10 -0.16 6.12
CA VAL A 176 -14.11 -1.03 5.45
C VAL A 176 -14.47 -1.24 3.99
N GLN A 177 -15.75 -1.38 3.64
CA GLN A 177 -16.20 -1.44 2.25
C GLN A 177 -15.83 -0.17 1.48
N SER A 178 -16.10 1.01 2.05
CA SER A 178 -15.74 2.30 1.47
C SER A 178 -14.22 2.46 1.35
N TYR A 179 -13.47 2.15 2.40
CA TYR A 179 -12.02 2.16 2.41
C TYR A 179 -11.42 1.23 1.35
N ALA A 180 -11.96 0.02 1.21
CA ALA A 180 -11.56 -0.94 0.20
C ALA A 180 -12.07 -0.60 -1.20
N ARG A 181 -13.01 0.33 -1.34
CA ARG A 181 -13.63 0.65 -2.64
C ARG A 181 -14.20 -0.60 -3.31
N HIS A 182 -14.95 -1.41 -2.53
CA HIS A 182 -15.65 -2.58 -3.04
C HIS A 182 -17.02 -2.17 -3.57
N ALA A 183 -17.27 -2.43 -4.85
CA ALA A 183 -18.56 -2.18 -5.48
C ALA A 183 -19.69 -3.01 -4.86
N SER A 184 -19.37 -4.18 -4.29
CA SER A 184 -20.33 -5.07 -3.63
C SER A 184 -19.92 -5.31 -2.18
N ALA A 185 -20.86 -5.18 -1.25
CA ALA A 185 -20.69 -5.52 0.16
C ALA A 185 -20.26 -6.99 0.34
N ASN A 186 -20.74 -7.89 -0.52
CA ASN A 186 -20.38 -9.32 -0.48
C ASN A 186 -18.86 -9.55 -0.57
N THR A 187 -18.13 -8.66 -1.24
CA THR A 187 -16.68 -8.76 -1.34
C THR A 187 -16.02 -8.48 0.04
N THR A 188 -16.53 -7.51 0.79
CA THR A 188 -16.03 -7.20 2.15
C THR A 188 -16.51 -8.25 3.16
N ILE A 189 -17.72 -8.74 3.02
CA ILE A 189 -18.32 -9.78 3.87
C ILE A 189 -17.49 -11.07 3.84
N ARG A 190 -16.89 -11.44 2.72
CA ARG A 190 -16.01 -12.63 2.64
C ARG A 190 -14.82 -12.51 3.62
N TYR A 191 -14.18 -11.34 3.69
CA TYR A 191 -13.09 -11.11 4.65
C TYR A 191 -13.59 -11.22 6.11
N PHE A 192 -14.81 -10.76 6.38
CA PHE A 192 -15.41 -10.81 7.70
C PHE A 192 -15.77 -12.25 8.13
N HIS A 193 -16.33 -13.05 7.21
CA HIS A 193 -16.65 -14.44 7.49
C HIS A 193 -15.41 -15.31 7.69
N ASP A 194 -14.37 -15.11 6.90
CA ASP A 194 -13.11 -15.84 7.05
C ASP A 194 -12.50 -15.62 8.44
N GLN A 195 -12.64 -14.43 9.03
CA GLN A 195 -12.20 -14.13 10.40
C GLN A 195 -13.11 -14.72 11.46
N GLN A 196 -14.44 -14.52 11.37
CA GLN A 196 -15.38 -15.02 12.37
C GLN A 196 -15.43 -16.55 12.42
N PHE A 197 -15.22 -17.23 11.29
CA PHE A 197 -15.20 -18.68 11.24
C PHE A 197 -14.02 -19.28 12.01
N LEU A 198 -12.91 -18.55 12.12
CA LEU A 198 -11.74 -18.97 12.89
C LEU A 198 -11.84 -18.62 14.38
N GLU A 199 -12.51 -17.51 14.72
CA GLU A 199 -12.67 -17.06 16.12
C GLU A 199 -13.86 -17.73 16.84
N LYS A 200 -14.84 -18.23 16.11
CA LYS A 200 -16.07 -18.85 16.64
C LYS A 200 -16.30 -20.24 16.03
N ASN A 201 -15.30 -21.08 16.09
CA ASN A 201 -15.46 -22.45 15.64
C ASN A 201 -16.38 -23.20 16.63
N PRO A 202 -17.49 -23.83 16.19
CA PRO A 202 -18.34 -24.66 17.04
C PRO A 202 -17.61 -25.81 17.76
N THR A 203 -16.37 -26.11 17.35
CA THR A 203 -15.51 -27.15 17.98
C THR A 203 -14.78 -26.63 19.23
N ASP A 204 -14.85 -25.35 19.57
CA ASP A 204 -14.27 -24.78 20.80
C ASP A 204 -15.21 -24.84 22.00
N ARG A 205 -16.25 -25.71 21.96
CA ARG A 205 -17.18 -25.98 23.07
C ARG A 205 -16.81 -27.26 23.81
#